data_47c8b0a52a24d6cdfa497180d441e841
#
_entry.id   47c8b0a52a24d6cdfa497180d441e841
#
_cell.length_a   1.000
_cell.length_b   1.000
_cell.length_c   1.000
_cell.angle_alpha   90.00
_cell.angle_beta   90.00
_cell.angle_gamma   90.00
#
_symmetry.space_group_name_H-M   'P 1'
#
loop_
_entity.id
_entity.type
_entity.pdbx_description
1 polymer ?
#
loop_
_entity_poly.entity_id
_entity_poly.type
_entity_poly.pdbx_seq_one_letter_code
_entity_poly.pdbx_strand_id
1 'polypeptide(L)'
;MRYRTLSGLKEKRKVPRIEVRWPVTIITEKGSVDGEAGNISVEGAFIMFAHSIENLSLSKTYRLLINTAEAKIVVMGKLVWSKLDILPGKGFCFVEITEGDRALLRKAIQKYSKK
;
A
#
# COMPACT_ATOMS: atom_id res chain seq x y z
N MET A 1 -14.93 16.17 -3.76
CA MET A 1 -14.92 16.01 -4.15
C MET A 1 -14.57 15.85 -4.32
N ARG A 2 -14.47 16.03 -4.24
CA ARG A 2 -14.22 15.87 -4.73
C ARG A 2 -13.53 15.21 -4.91
N TYR A 3 -13.27 15.05 -5.10
CA TYR A 3 -12.86 14.52 -5.49
C TYR A 3 -12.37 14.34 -5.97
N ARG A 4 -12.25 14.64 -6.01
CA ARG A 4 -11.88 14.56 -6.68
C ARG A 4 -11.48 14.07 -7.22
N THR A 5 -11.33 14.00 -7.45
CA THR A 5 -11.21 13.62 -8.10
C THR A 5 -10.82 13.15 -8.43
N LEU A 6 -10.77 13.13 -8.64
CA LEU A 6 -10.66 12.81 -9.18
C LEU A 6 -10.40 12.60 -9.80
N SER A 7 -10.33 12.87 -10.21
CA SER A 7 -10.16 12.74 -10.96
C SER A 7 -9.54 12.82 -11.26
N GLY A 8 -9.39 13.01 -11.36
CA GLY A 8 -8.96 13.10 -11.75
C GLY A 8 -8.18 13.25 -11.63
N LEU A 9 -8.06 13.17 -11.55
CA LEU A 9 -7.50 13.21 -11.46
C LEU A 9 -6.64 13.06 -11.61
N LYS A 10 -6.62 12.92 -11.91
CA LYS A 10 -5.99 12.82 -12.18
C LYS A 10 -4.92 13.10 -12.24
N GLU A 11 -4.56 12.94 -12.68
CA GLU A 11 -3.59 13.26 -12.87
C GLU A 11 -2.83 14.08 -12.22
N LYS A 12 -3.02 14.37 -11.75
CA LYS A 12 -2.41 15.20 -10.99
C LYS A 12 -2.11 14.69 -9.71
N ARG A 13 -1.39 13.67 -9.58
CA ARG A 13 -1.00 13.07 -8.35
C ARG A 13 0.02 13.95 -7.69
N LYS A 14 -0.31 14.50 -6.55
CA LYS A 14 0.61 15.33 -5.83
C LYS A 14 1.67 14.55 -5.11
N VAL A 15 1.39 13.29 -4.82
CA VAL A 15 2.28 12.43 -4.07
C VAL A 15 2.90 11.43 -5.03
N PRO A 16 4.22 11.43 -5.16
CA PRO A 16 4.85 10.50 -6.09
C PRO A 16 4.64 9.06 -5.69
N ARG A 17 4.48 8.23 -6.69
CA ARG A 17 4.35 6.80 -6.50
C ARG A 17 5.53 6.13 -7.19
N ILE A 18 6.17 5.20 -6.53
CA ILE A 18 7.30 4.50 -7.11
C ILE A 18 6.97 3.02 -7.24
N GLU A 19 7.65 2.36 -8.15
CA GLU A 19 7.51 0.93 -8.32
C GLU A 19 8.55 0.23 -7.47
N VAL A 20 8.10 -0.75 -6.70
CA VAL A 20 8.97 -1.47 -5.80
C VAL A 20 8.57 -2.94 -5.81
N ARG A 21 9.29 -3.73 -5.03
CA ARG A 21 8.93 -5.11 -4.79
C ARG A 21 9.19 -5.41 -3.31
N TRP A 22 8.49 -4.71 -2.46
CA TRP A 22 8.68 -4.84 -1.03
C TRP A 22 7.70 -5.83 -0.45
N PRO A 23 8.16 -6.83 0.29
CA PRO A 23 7.25 -7.77 0.94
C PRO A 23 6.34 -7.04 1.92
N VAL A 24 5.09 -7.46 1.96
CA VAL A 24 4.11 -6.90 2.87
C VAL A 24 3.35 -8.04 3.52
N THR A 25 3.18 -7.97 4.82
CA THR A 25 2.35 -8.92 5.55
C THR A 25 1.12 -8.18 6.04
N ILE A 26 -0.05 -8.70 5.75
CA ILE A 26 -1.31 -8.11 6.16
C ILE A 26 -1.85 -8.93 7.32
N ILE A 27 -2.09 -8.28 8.44
CA ILE A 27 -2.58 -8.98 9.63
C ILE A 27 -4.11 -8.96 9.60
N THR A 28 -4.71 -10.14 9.69
CA THR A 28 -6.16 -10.28 9.70
C THR A 28 -6.58 -11.01 10.98
N GLU A 29 -7.88 -11.10 11.17
CA GLU A 29 -8.41 -11.80 12.33
C GLU A 29 -8.11 -13.29 12.28
N LYS A 30 -7.89 -13.81 11.09
CA LYS A 30 -7.65 -15.24 10.92
C LYS A 30 -6.19 -15.57 10.72
N GLY A 31 -5.31 -14.60 10.92
CA GLY A 31 -3.89 -14.83 10.75
C GLY A 31 -3.29 -13.76 9.87
N SER A 32 -2.33 -14.13 9.06
CA SER A 32 -1.67 -13.15 8.22
C SER A 32 -1.68 -13.61 6.77
N VAL A 33 -1.56 -12.64 5.87
CA VAL A 33 -1.52 -12.87 4.44
C VAL A 33 -0.30 -12.15 3.90
N ASP A 34 0.50 -12.83 3.11
CA ASP A 34 1.70 -12.25 2.55
C ASP A 34 1.44 -11.80 1.12
N GLY A 35 1.99 -10.63 0.79
CA GLY A 35 1.93 -10.10 -0.56
C GLY A 35 3.16 -9.28 -0.83
N GLU A 36 3.10 -8.52 -1.91
CA GLU A 36 4.24 -7.72 -2.33
C GLU A 36 3.74 -6.39 -2.85
N ALA A 37 4.25 -5.30 -2.30
CA ALA A 37 3.88 -3.99 -2.79
C ALA A 37 4.51 -3.80 -4.17
N GLY A 38 3.70 -3.58 -5.17
CA GLY A 38 4.18 -3.35 -6.53
C GLY A 38 4.39 -1.89 -6.82
N ASN A 39 3.65 -1.02 -6.16
CA ASN A 39 3.92 0.40 -6.18
C ASN A 39 3.43 0.97 -4.86
N ILE A 40 4.02 2.10 -4.48
CA ILE A 40 3.76 2.65 -3.17
C ILE A 40 4.06 4.15 -3.17
N SER A 41 3.30 4.88 -2.35
CA SER A 41 3.57 6.27 -2.04
C SER A 41 3.39 6.43 -0.54
N VAL A 42 3.52 7.67 -0.05
CA VAL A 42 3.30 7.89 1.38
C VAL A 42 1.82 7.83 1.74
N GLU A 43 0.94 7.71 0.75
CA GLU A 43 -0.49 7.69 0.99
C GLU A 43 -1.14 6.33 0.74
N GLY A 44 -0.44 5.40 0.12
CA GLY A 44 -1.05 4.12 -0.16
C GLY A 44 -0.16 3.22 -0.97
N ALA A 45 -0.65 2.01 -1.20
CA ALA A 45 0.11 1.01 -1.93
C ALA A 45 -0.82 0.07 -2.67
N PHE A 46 -0.32 -0.45 -3.78
CA PHE A 46 -0.96 -1.54 -4.47
C PHE A 46 -0.20 -2.81 -4.11
N ILE A 47 -0.91 -3.79 -3.56
CA ILE A 47 -0.27 -5.01 -3.06
C ILE A 47 -0.75 -6.18 -3.91
N MET A 48 0.19 -6.94 -4.43
CA MET A 48 -0.07 -8.08 -5.28
C MET A 48 0.09 -9.36 -4.48
N PHE A 49 -0.68 -10.37 -4.88
CA PHE A 49 -0.68 -11.66 -4.21
C PHE A 49 -0.43 -12.76 -5.22
N ALA A 50 0.13 -13.88 -4.75
CA ALA A 50 0.42 -15.00 -5.63
C ALA A 50 -0.86 -15.66 -6.13
N HIS A 51 -1.94 -15.55 -5.38
CA HIS A 51 -3.23 -16.11 -5.76
C HIS A 51 -4.33 -15.32 -5.08
N SER A 52 -5.56 -15.56 -5.47
CA SER A 52 -6.70 -14.82 -4.96
C SER A 52 -6.78 -14.88 -3.45
N ILE A 53 -7.05 -13.74 -2.85
CA ILE A 53 -7.21 -13.60 -1.41
C ILE A 53 -8.64 -13.18 -1.14
N GLU A 54 -9.35 -13.99 -0.39
CA GLU A 54 -10.76 -13.73 -0.14
C GLU A 54 -11.05 -13.27 1.28
N ASN A 55 -10.04 -13.25 2.13
CA ASN A 55 -10.23 -12.86 3.52
C ASN A 55 -10.25 -11.37 3.75
N LEU A 56 -9.99 -10.58 2.72
CA LEU A 56 -9.89 -9.14 2.86
C LEU A 56 -11.13 -8.48 2.32
N SER A 57 -11.70 -7.58 3.09
CA SER A 57 -12.95 -6.92 2.75
C SER A 57 -12.74 -5.47 2.39
N LEU A 58 -13.45 -5.02 1.37
CA LEU A 58 -13.41 -3.61 0.97
C LEU A 58 -13.84 -2.74 2.13
N SER A 59 -13.22 -1.60 2.23
CA SER A 59 -13.51 -0.58 3.25
C SER A 59 -13.09 -0.98 4.64
N LYS A 60 -12.45 -2.10 4.81
CA LYS A 60 -11.95 -2.51 6.11
C LYS A 60 -10.49 -2.12 6.24
N THR A 61 -10.07 -1.84 7.45
CA THR A 61 -8.71 -1.41 7.75
C THR A 61 -7.90 -2.55 8.32
N TYR A 62 -6.69 -2.71 7.84
CA TYR A 62 -5.80 -3.77 8.26
C TYR A 62 -4.45 -3.22 8.65
N ARG A 63 -3.76 -3.94 9.51
CA ARG A 63 -2.38 -3.59 9.83
C ARG A 63 -1.48 -4.18 8.76
N LEU A 64 -0.66 -3.34 8.16
CA LEU A 64 0.26 -3.75 7.11
C LEU A 64 1.68 -3.61 7.62
N LEU A 65 2.44 -4.69 7.47
CA LEU A 65 3.86 -4.69 7.82
C LEU A 65 4.64 -4.64 6.53
N ILE A 66 5.22 -3.50 6.23
CA ILE A 66 5.93 -3.28 4.98
C ILE A 66 7.42 -3.42 5.22
N ASN A 67 8.02 -4.33 4.48
CA ASN A 67 9.42 -4.65 4.64
C ASN A 67 10.23 -4.00 3.54
N THR A 68 10.74 -2.82 3.78
CA THR A 68 11.63 -2.20 2.80
C THR A 68 13.00 -2.85 2.94
N ALA A 69 13.92 -2.46 2.07
CA ALA A 69 15.26 -3.03 2.15
C ALA A 69 15.96 -2.66 3.46
N GLU A 70 15.50 -1.61 4.12
CA GLU A 70 16.24 -1.08 5.26
C GLU A 70 15.45 -1.04 6.55
N ALA A 71 14.15 -1.21 6.50
CA ALA A 71 13.33 -1.04 7.70
C ALA A 71 12.02 -1.77 7.56
N LYS A 72 11.44 -2.10 8.70
CA LYS A 72 10.08 -2.60 8.74
C LYS A 72 9.18 -1.46 9.16
N ILE A 73 8.13 -1.24 8.41
CA ILE A 73 7.23 -0.12 8.62
C ILE A 73 5.84 -0.67 8.88
N VAL A 74 5.20 -0.16 9.92
CA VAL A 74 3.84 -0.56 10.27
C VAL A 74 2.90 0.57 9.90
N VAL A 75 1.84 0.23 9.18
CA VAL A 75 0.86 1.23 8.78
C VAL A 75 -0.52 0.58 8.78
N MET A 76 -1.54 1.37 9.10
CA MET A 76 -2.91 0.92 9.00
C MET A 76 -3.42 1.30 7.63
N GLY A 77 -3.80 0.32 6.84
CA GLY A 77 -4.25 0.56 5.48
C GLY A 77 -5.68 0.11 5.30
N LYS A 78 -6.46 0.96 4.65
CA LYS A 78 -7.84 0.65 4.33
C LYS A 78 -7.91 0.11 2.92
N LEU A 79 -8.55 -1.03 2.76
CA LEU A 79 -8.70 -1.66 1.44
C LEU A 79 -9.74 -0.87 0.65
N VAL A 80 -9.30 -0.25 -0.45
CA VAL A 80 -10.19 0.63 -1.20
C VAL A 80 -10.56 0.08 -2.56
N TRP A 81 -9.80 -0.85 -3.13
CA TRP A 81 -10.21 -1.50 -4.36
C TRP A 81 -9.46 -2.80 -4.57
N SER A 82 -10.06 -3.67 -5.40
CA SER A 82 -9.50 -4.98 -5.72
C SER A 82 -9.42 -5.15 -7.21
N LYS A 83 -8.42 -5.90 -7.65
CA LYS A 83 -8.24 -6.21 -9.04
C LYS A 83 -8.04 -7.72 -9.15
N LEU A 84 -8.82 -8.36 -10.01
CA LEU A 84 -8.78 -9.80 -10.16
C LEU A 84 -8.36 -10.22 -11.56
N ASP A 85 -7.33 -9.58 -12.06
CA ASP A 85 -6.83 -9.94 -13.37
C ASP A 85 -5.85 -11.09 -13.28
N ILE A 86 -4.85 -11.04 -14.12
CA ILE A 86 -3.84 -12.09 -14.17
C ILE A 86 -3.16 -12.22 -12.82
N LEU A 87 -2.81 -11.09 -12.21
CA LEU A 87 -2.22 -11.08 -10.87
C LEU A 87 -3.17 -10.40 -9.93
N PRO A 88 -3.74 -11.14 -8.99
CA PRO A 88 -4.64 -10.52 -8.02
C PRO A 88 -3.94 -9.43 -7.24
N GLY A 89 -4.58 -8.30 -7.11
CA GLY A 89 -4.01 -7.19 -6.39
C GLY A 89 -5.07 -6.40 -5.69
N LYS A 90 -4.64 -5.65 -4.67
CA LYS A 90 -5.55 -4.84 -3.89
C LYS A 90 -4.90 -3.50 -3.57
N GLY A 91 -5.68 -2.45 -3.67
CA GLY A 91 -5.21 -1.11 -3.38
C GLY A 91 -5.58 -0.72 -1.98
N PHE A 92 -4.59 -0.20 -1.25
CA PHE A 92 -4.77 0.22 0.13
C PHE A 92 -4.46 1.70 0.26
N CYS A 93 -5.29 2.40 1.02
CA CYS A 93 -5.05 3.79 1.38
C CYS A 93 -4.56 3.80 2.83
N PHE A 94 -3.43 4.44 3.07
CA PHE A 94 -2.88 4.49 4.43
C PHE A 94 -3.68 5.49 5.24
N VAL A 95 -4.30 5.03 6.32
CA VAL A 95 -5.16 5.88 7.11
C VAL A 95 -4.55 6.25 8.46
N GLU A 96 -3.54 5.51 8.89
CA GLU A 96 -2.91 5.80 10.17
C GLU A 96 -1.49 5.26 10.16
N ILE A 97 -0.53 6.11 10.55
CA ILE A 97 0.87 5.73 10.60
C ILE A 97 1.54 6.63 11.61
N THR A 98 2.46 6.08 12.40
CA THR A 98 3.20 6.92 13.34
C THR A 98 4.13 7.84 12.59
N GLU A 99 4.55 8.92 13.26
CA GLU A 99 5.49 9.85 12.63
C GLU A 99 6.81 9.19 12.33
N GLY A 100 7.27 8.31 13.22
CA GLY A 100 8.51 7.60 12.99
C GLY A 100 8.45 6.72 11.76
N ASP A 101 7.37 5.96 11.63
CA ASP A 101 7.21 5.09 10.48
C ASP A 101 6.99 5.89 9.21
N ARG A 102 6.29 7.01 9.31
CA ARG A 102 6.09 7.86 8.14
C ARG A 102 7.44 8.40 7.63
N ALA A 103 8.31 8.78 8.54
CA ALA A 103 9.63 9.26 8.15
C ALA A 103 10.44 8.17 7.48
N LEU A 104 10.36 6.96 8.00
CA LEU A 104 11.05 5.82 7.39
C LEU A 104 10.52 5.53 6.00
N LEU A 105 9.20 5.57 5.86
CA LEU A 105 8.58 5.32 4.57
C LEU A 105 8.98 6.39 3.56
N ARG A 106 8.92 7.64 3.96
CA ARG A 106 9.28 8.74 3.08
C ARG A 106 10.74 8.62 2.64
N LYS A 107 11.61 8.26 3.57
CA LYS A 107 13.02 8.12 3.25
C LYS A 107 13.24 6.96 2.27
N ALA A 108 12.55 5.85 2.47
CA ALA A 108 12.70 4.71 1.58
C ALA A 108 12.22 5.06 0.18
N ILE A 109 11.11 5.79 0.07
CA ILE A 109 10.58 6.18 -1.22
C ILE A 109 11.54 7.14 -1.92
N GLN A 110 12.10 8.10 -1.19
CA GLN A 110 13.04 9.03 -1.78
C GLN A 110 14.28 8.32 -2.30
N LYS A 111 14.74 7.34 -1.56
CA LYS A 111 15.91 6.60 -1.99
C LYS A 111 15.67 5.89 -3.31
N TYR A 112 14.49 5.32 -3.48
CA TYR A 112 14.16 4.63 -4.71
C TYR A 112 13.92 5.58 -5.86
N SER A 113 13.31 6.73 -5.60
CA SER A 113 12.98 7.64 -6.69
C SER A 113 14.18 8.41 -7.23
N LYS A 114 15.32 8.30 -6.56
CA LYS A 114 16.52 8.94 -7.06
C LYS A 114 17.33 8.07 -8.02
N LYS A 115 16.85 6.91 -8.30
CA LYS A 115 17.54 6.04 -9.23
C LYS A 115 17.25 6.33 -10.69
#